data_b966e54bd586e85f337be7c297f4fcbc
#
_entry.id   b966e54bd586e85f337be7c297f4fcbc
#
_cell.length_a   1.000
_cell.length_b   1.000
_cell.length_c   1.000
_cell.angle_alpha   90.00
_cell.angle_beta   90.00
_cell.angle_gamma   90.00
#
_symmetry.space_group_name_H-M   'P 1'
#
loop_
_entity.id
_entity.type
_entity.pdbx_description
1 polymer ?
#
loop_
_entity_poly.entity_id
_entity_poly.type
_entity_poly.pdbx_seq_one_letter_code
_entity_poly.pdbx_strand_id
1 'polypeptide(L)'
;MKVVVLTTSYPRDEDDVAGLFVRDAVEATRAGGIDVEVVSPASFRQYGIAYGHGIAGNLRRRPWLALLLPAFLVSYARAARRAARDADLVHAHWLPSGLAALATGKPFVVQLWGTDVELARKAPLLFRPILRRARLAIVASEYLAGAARELGAREVSVVPSPVELPESVGEPDDPPHVLFVGRFSPEKGIHEFLAATAGLPRVIVGAGPVDVPEAVGFVPRAELGPYYERAAVVCVPSRREGYGVVAREAMAYGRPVVATAVGGLVDAVEDGVTGLLVRPKDPDALRRAIARTLADRDLRIQLGRAAREAVSSRGRDSVETLMTVYREVTL
;
A
#
# COMPACT_ATOMS: atom_id res chain seq x y z
N MET A 1 6.01 -23.57 -13.15
CA MET A 1 4.74 -22.83 -13.14
C MET A 1 4.98 -21.48 -13.78
N LYS A 2 4.14 -21.11 -14.76
CA LYS A 2 4.18 -19.78 -15.42
C LYS A 2 3.01 -18.92 -14.94
N VAL A 3 3.31 -17.74 -14.39
CA VAL A 3 2.32 -16.77 -13.91
C VAL A 3 2.38 -15.52 -14.77
N VAL A 4 1.21 -15.03 -15.22
CA VAL A 4 1.12 -13.75 -15.89
C VAL A 4 0.59 -12.69 -14.93
N VAL A 5 1.40 -11.71 -14.65
CA VAL A 5 1.03 -10.55 -13.81
C VAL A 5 0.40 -9.46 -14.69
N LEU A 6 -0.81 -9.09 -14.38
CA LEU A 6 -1.53 -8.00 -15.03
C LEU A 6 -1.58 -6.78 -14.11
N THR A 7 -1.09 -5.64 -14.60
CA THR A 7 -1.08 -4.42 -13.80
C THR A 7 -1.31 -3.17 -14.65
N THR A 8 -1.94 -2.16 -14.06
CA THR A 8 -2.11 -0.83 -14.66
C THR A 8 -1.06 0.18 -14.19
N SER A 9 -0.14 -0.24 -13.31
CA SER A 9 0.97 0.58 -12.82
C SER A 9 2.20 -0.31 -12.61
N TYR A 10 3.26 -0.01 -13.35
CA TYR A 10 4.55 -0.73 -13.28
C TYR A 10 5.64 0.25 -13.73
N PRO A 11 6.82 0.28 -13.10
CA PRO A 11 7.89 1.18 -13.50
C PRO A 11 8.29 0.99 -14.96
N ARG A 12 8.55 2.09 -15.67
CA ARG A 12 9.05 2.09 -17.05
C ARG A 12 10.57 2.00 -17.11
N ASP A 13 11.19 2.58 -16.10
CA ASP A 13 12.64 2.70 -15.91
C ASP A 13 12.95 2.74 -14.40
N GLU A 14 14.22 2.88 -14.04
CA GLU A 14 14.69 2.87 -12.64
C GLU A 14 14.22 4.11 -11.86
N ASP A 15 13.97 5.22 -12.53
CA ASP A 15 13.53 6.48 -11.92
C ASP A 15 12.00 6.54 -11.73
N ASP A 16 11.25 5.62 -12.36
CA ASP A 16 9.78 5.61 -12.29
C ASP A 16 9.29 4.96 -11.00
N VAL A 17 8.75 5.76 -10.10
CA VAL A 17 8.20 5.29 -8.80
C VAL A 17 6.83 4.63 -8.91
N ALA A 18 6.22 4.60 -10.11
CA ALA A 18 4.88 4.08 -10.30
C ALA A 18 4.85 2.56 -10.24
N GLY A 19 4.24 1.99 -9.20
CA GLY A 19 4.06 0.55 -9.06
C GLY A 19 5.32 -0.22 -8.64
N LEU A 20 6.28 0.45 -7.98
CA LEU A 20 7.48 -0.19 -7.41
C LEU A 20 7.15 -1.42 -6.59
N PHE A 21 6.12 -1.36 -5.75
CA PHE A 21 5.71 -2.49 -4.93
C PHE A 21 5.18 -3.70 -5.74
N VAL A 22 4.68 -3.47 -6.97
CA VAL A 22 4.34 -4.57 -7.90
C VAL A 22 5.60 -5.18 -8.48
N ARG A 23 6.59 -4.34 -8.85
CA ARG A 23 7.91 -4.81 -9.32
C ARG A 23 8.58 -5.66 -8.23
N ASP A 24 8.65 -5.15 -7.01
CA ASP A 24 9.27 -5.83 -5.89
C ASP A 24 8.59 -7.19 -5.61
N ALA A 25 7.26 -7.26 -5.69
CA ALA A 25 6.51 -8.52 -5.57
C ALA A 25 6.81 -9.49 -6.73
N VAL A 26 6.94 -8.98 -7.96
CA VAL A 26 7.31 -9.79 -9.14
C VAL A 26 8.72 -10.33 -8.99
N GLU A 27 9.68 -9.51 -8.59
CA GLU A 27 11.08 -9.92 -8.38
C GLU A 27 11.20 -10.97 -7.28
N ALA A 28 10.51 -10.78 -6.16
CA ALA A 28 10.45 -11.77 -5.09
C ALA A 28 9.82 -13.09 -5.57
N THR A 29 8.79 -13.04 -6.40
CA THR A 29 8.15 -14.22 -6.98
C THR A 29 9.09 -14.95 -7.94
N ARG A 30 9.84 -14.23 -8.76
CA ARG A 30 10.87 -14.80 -9.65
C ARG A 30 12.01 -15.45 -8.87
N ALA A 31 12.47 -14.78 -7.82
CA ALA A 31 13.50 -15.33 -6.92
C ALA A 31 13.03 -16.64 -6.25
N GLY A 32 11.73 -16.81 -6.03
CA GLY A 32 11.09 -18.03 -5.57
C GLY A 32 10.97 -19.14 -6.64
N GLY A 33 11.52 -18.95 -7.86
CA GLY A 33 11.55 -19.95 -8.92
C GLY A 33 10.31 -20.05 -9.79
N ILE A 34 9.45 -19.01 -9.79
CA ILE A 34 8.27 -18.92 -10.67
C ILE A 34 8.65 -18.13 -11.93
N ASP A 35 8.26 -18.64 -13.09
CA ASP A 35 8.35 -17.91 -14.36
C ASP A 35 7.25 -16.84 -14.40
N VAL A 36 7.64 -15.55 -14.40
CA VAL A 36 6.69 -14.43 -14.35
C VAL A 36 6.84 -13.54 -15.57
N GLU A 37 5.75 -13.47 -16.36
CA GLU A 37 5.60 -12.51 -17.44
C GLU A 37 4.70 -11.34 -16.97
N VAL A 38 5.13 -10.08 -17.21
CA VAL A 38 4.38 -8.89 -16.78
C VAL A 38 3.72 -8.21 -17.97
N VAL A 39 2.42 -8.01 -17.91
CA VAL A 39 1.64 -7.19 -18.83
C VAL A 39 1.30 -5.87 -18.13
N SER A 40 1.99 -4.82 -18.50
CA SER A 40 1.83 -3.46 -17.98
C SER A 40 1.42 -2.50 -19.10
N PRO A 41 1.13 -1.22 -18.81
CA PRO A 41 0.80 -0.25 -19.85
C PRO A 41 1.88 -0.05 -20.93
N ALA A 42 3.13 -0.50 -20.68
CA ALA A 42 4.19 -0.54 -21.69
C ALA A 42 3.98 -1.67 -22.74
N SER A 43 3.21 -2.71 -22.37
CA SER A 43 3.00 -3.91 -23.21
C SER A 43 1.85 -3.77 -24.21
N PHE A 44 1.06 -2.68 -24.15
CA PHE A 44 -0.12 -2.48 -24.99
C PHE A 44 -0.39 -0.99 -25.28
N ARG A 45 -1.26 -0.71 -26.24
CA ARG A 45 -1.62 0.66 -26.58
C ARG A 45 -2.51 1.28 -25.50
N GLN A 46 -1.96 2.21 -24.73
CA GLN A 46 -2.60 2.78 -23.54
C GLN A 46 -3.31 4.14 -23.76
N TYR A 47 -3.24 4.72 -24.96
CA TYR A 47 -3.96 5.93 -25.42
C TYR A 47 -3.77 7.18 -24.52
N GLY A 48 -2.69 7.29 -23.77
CA GLY A 48 -2.48 8.39 -22.81
C GLY A 48 -3.30 8.25 -21.51
N ILE A 49 -3.94 7.10 -21.28
CA ILE A 49 -4.79 6.84 -20.10
C ILE A 49 -3.96 6.43 -18.90
N ALA A 50 -2.97 5.54 -19.08
CA ALA A 50 -2.06 5.12 -18.03
C ALA A 50 -0.78 5.99 -18.01
N TYR A 51 0.03 5.82 -16.97
CA TYR A 51 1.22 6.60 -16.68
C TYR A 51 0.96 8.09 -16.32
N GLY A 52 2.01 8.86 -16.09
CA GLY A 52 1.93 10.24 -15.65
C GLY A 52 1.18 10.39 -14.33
N HIS A 53 -0.01 10.97 -14.37
CA HIS A 53 -0.84 11.16 -13.16
C HIS A 53 -1.70 9.93 -12.79
N GLY A 54 -1.47 8.80 -13.43
CA GLY A 54 -2.28 7.60 -13.30
C GLY A 54 -3.65 7.73 -13.99
N ILE A 55 -4.39 6.63 -14.11
CA ILE A 55 -5.67 6.59 -14.83
C ILE A 55 -6.64 7.66 -14.34
N ALA A 56 -6.89 7.71 -13.02
CA ALA A 56 -7.83 8.66 -12.44
C ALA A 56 -7.39 10.12 -12.59
N GLY A 57 -6.09 10.40 -12.46
CA GLY A 57 -5.52 11.74 -12.61
C GLY A 57 -5.62 12.23 -14.07
N ASN A 58 -5.29 11.36 -15.02
CA ASN A 58 -5.37 11.68 -16.43
C ASN A 58 -6.81 11.94 -16.88
N LEU A 59 -7.77 11.12 -16.43
CA LEU A 59 -9.20 11.31 -16.75
C LEU A 59 -9.77 12.60 -16.14
N ARG A 60 -9.32 13.00 -14.95
CA ARG A 60 -9.72 14.31 -14.35
C ARG A 60 -9.18 15.49 -15.14
N ARG A 61 -7.92 15.42 -15.61
CA ARG A 61 -7.27 16.50 -16.38
C ARG A 61 -7.76 16.57 -17.82
N ARG A 62 -8.11 15.42 -18.41
CA ARG A 62 -8.53 15.27 -19.81
C ARG A 62 -9.76 14.36 -19.87
N PRO A 63 -10.98 14.86 -19.54
CA PRO A 63 -12.19 14.03 -19.46
C PRO A 63 -12.54 13.30 -20.75
N TRP A 64 -12.17 13.84 -21.92
CA TRP A 64 -12.36 13.23 -23.22
C TRP A 64 -11.66 11.86 -23.36
N LEU A 65 -10.60 11.59 -22.58
CA LEU A 65 -9.95 10.26 -22.55
C LEU A 65 -10.91 9.15 -22.11
N ALA A 66 -12.01 9.48 -21.44
CA ALA A 66 -13.04 8.50 -21.08
C ALA A 66 -13.66 7.82 -22.31
N LEU A 67 -13.72 8.51 -23.43
CA LEU A 67 -14.20 7.93 -24.72
C LEU A 67 -13.25 6.83 -25.25
N LEU A 68 -12.00 6.84 -24.85
CA LEU A 68 -10.98 5.87 -25.26
C LEU A 68 -10.86 4.68 -24.29
N LEU A 69 -11.57 4.70 -23.15
CA LEU A 69 -11.55 3.59 -22.17
C LEU A 69 -11.92 2.24 -22.80
N PRO A 70 -12.94 2.11 -23.67
CA PRO A 70 -13.23 0.83 -24.32
C PRO A 70 -12.04 0.33 -25.17
N ALA A 71 -11.41 1.21 -25.95
CA ALA A 71 -10.24 0.86 -26.76
C ALA A 71 -9.04 0.46 -25.90
N PHE A 72 -8.82 1.18 -24.79
CA PHE A 72 -7.82 0.83 -23.78
C PHE A 72 -8.06 -0.57 -23.21
N LEU A 73 -9.28 -0.88 -22.77
CA LEU A 73 -9.63 -2.17 -22.18
C LEU A 73 -9.49 -3.31 -23.21
N VAL A 74 -9.90 -3.09 -24.47
CA VAL A 74 -9.71 -4.08 -25.55
C VAL A 74 -8.24 -4.32 -25.84
N SER A 75 -7.42 -3.26 -25.89
CA SER A 75 -5.97 -3.38 -26.08
C SER A 75 -5.32 -4.16 -24.95
N TYR A 76 -5.67 -3.85 -23.70
CA TYR A 76 -5.19 -4.54 -22.52
C TYR A 76 -5.62 -6.02 -22.51
N ALA A 77 -6.90 -6.30 -22.75
CA ALA A 77 -7.41 -7.67 -22.79
C ALA A 77 -6.74 -8.52 -23.89
N ARG A 78 -6.43 -7.93 -25.06
CA ARG A 78 -5.68 -8.62 -26.13
C ARG A 78 -4.25 -8.94 -25.72
N ALA A 79 -3.56 -8.03 -25.04
CA ALA A 79 -2.22 -8.26 -24.51
C ALA A 79 -2.25 -9.36 -23.44
N ALA A 80 -3.18 -9.25 -22.48
CA ALA A 80 -3.37 -10.24 -21.42
C ALA A 80 -3.65 -11.64 -21.99
N ARG A 81 -4.56 -11.77 -22.98
CA ARG A 81 -4.85 -13.06 -23.65
C ARG A 81 -3.63 -13.64 -24.35
N ARG A 82 -2.79 -12.80 -24.97
CA ARG A 82 -1.58 -13.25 -25.66
C ARG A 82 -0.57 -13.83 -24.68
N ALA A 83 -0.26 -13.08 -23.62
CA ALA A 83 0.66 -13.51 -22.58
C ALA A 83 0.16 -14.76 -21.84
N ALA A 84 -1.14 -14.84 -21.59
CA ALA A 84 -1.75 -15.92 -20.83
C ALA A 84 -1.95 -17.24 -21.61
N ARG A 85 -1.56 -17.35 -22.89
CA ARG A 85 -1.78 -18.59 -23.68
C ARG A 85 -1.24 -19.82 -22.99
N ASP A 86 0.02 -19.74 -22.56
CA ASP A 86 0.76 -20.84 -21.94
C ASP A 86 0.94 -20.64 -20.42
N ALA A 87 0.16 -19.74 -19.82
CA ALA A 87 0.20 -19.49 -18.40
C ALA A 87 -0.65 -20.50 -17.63
N ASP A 88 -0.18 -20.88 -16.46
CA ASP A 88 -0.91 -21.71 -15.49
C ASP A 88 -1.89 -20.83 -14.68
N LEU A 89 -1.48 -19.60 -14.37
CA LEU A 89 -2.22 -18.65 -13.52
C LEU A 89 -2.06 -17.22 -14.02
N VAL A 90 -3.09 -16.42 -13.83
CA VAL A 90 -3.06 -14.96 -14.01
C VAL A 90 -3.18 -14.27 -12.65
N HIS A 91 -2.27 -13.36 -12.33
CA HIS A 91 -2.32 -12.52 -11.14
C HIS A 91 -2.62 -11.07 -11.52
N ALA A 92 -3.82 -10.60 -11.20
CA ALA A 92 -4.24 -9.23 -11.48
C ALA A 92 -3.99 -8.32 -10.27
N HIS A 93 -3.13 -7.32 -10.42
CA HIS A 93 -2.99 -6.25 -9.44
C HIS A 93 -4.01 -5.15 -9.72
N TRP A 94 -4.78 -4.79 -8.69
CA TRP A 94 -5.97 -3.94 -8.69
C TRP A 94 -7.15 -4.50 -9.49
N LEU A 95 -8.35 -4.22 -9.02
CA LEU A 95 -9.59 -4.66 -9.64
C LEU A 95 -9.76 -4.29 -11.13
N PRO A 96 -9.32 -3.10 -11.61
CA PRO A 96 -9.38 -2.81 -13.04
C PRO A 96 -8.61 -3.82 -13.92
N SER A 97 -7.48 -4.36 -13.45
CA SER A 97 -6.74 -5.42 -14.16
C SER A 97 -7.50 -6.75 -14.18
N GLY A 98 -8.39 -6.97 -13.21
CA GLY A 98 -9.28 -8.13 -13.18
C GLY A 98 -10.23 -8.21 -14.40
N LEU A 99 -10.58 -7.07 -15.00
CA LEU A 99 -11.34 -7.06 -16.26
C LEU A 99 -10.55 -7.71 -17.41
N ALA A 100 -9.25 -7.44 -17.49
CA ALA A 100 -8.38 -8.08 -18.46
C ALA A 100 -8.12 -9.56 -18.11
N ALA A 101 -8.02 -9.90 -16.82
CA ALA A 101 -7.91 -11.28 -16.37
C ALA A 101 -9.11 -12.13 -16.76
N LEU A 102 -10.33 -11.63 -16.58
CA LEU A 102 -11.57 -12.29 -17.06
C LEU A 102 -11.53 -12.63 -18.54
N ALA A 103 -10.92 -11.73 -19.34
CA ALA A 103 -10.83 -11.93 -20.78
C ALA A 103 -9.85 -13.05 -21.19
N THR A 104 -8.94 -13.48 -20.32
CA THR A 104 -7.95 -14.53 -20.65
C THR A 104 -8.56 -15.93 -20.70
N GLY A 105 -9.63 -16.17 -19.94
CA GLY A 105 -10.23 -17.50 -19.75
C GLY A 105 -9.41 -18.43 -18.85
N LYS A 106 -8.32 -17.96 -18.27
CA LYS A 106 -7.45 -18.72 -17.35
C LYS A 106 -7.90 -18.57 -15.90
N PRO A 107 -7.54 -19.50 -15.01
CA PRO A 107 -7.63 -19.27 -13.56
C PRO A 107 -6.91 -17.98 -13.19
N PHE A 108 -7.49 -17.18 -12.29
CA PHE A 108 -6.83 -15.95 -11.85
C PHE A 108 -7.08 -15.63 -10.40
N VAL A 109 -6.11 -14.96 -9.81
CA VAL A 109 -6.18 -14.30 -8.51
C VAL A 109 -6.17 -12.79 -8.69
N VAL A 110 -6.77 -12.06 -7.75
CA VAL A 110 -6.76 -10.59 -7.77
C VAL A 110 -6.20 -10.06 -6.48
N GLN A 111 -5.22 -9.16 -6.56
CA GLN A 111 -4.65 -8.50 -5.40
C GLN A 111 -5.23 -7.09 -5.24
N LEU A 112 -5.77 -6.84 -4.04
CA LEU A 112 -6.39 -5.57 -3.68
C LEU A 112 -5.44 -4.72 -2.83
N TRP A 113 -5.37 -3.42 -3.16
CA TRP A 113 -4.44 -2.47 -2.53
C TRP A 113 -5.15 -1.37 -1.71
N GLY A 114 -6.48 -1.40 -1.64
CA GLY A 114 -7.31 -0.49 -0.85
C GLY A 114 -8.01 0.59 -1.68
N THR A 115 -7.32 1.30 -2.57
CA THR A 115 -7.96 2.32 -3.44
C THR A 115 -8.97 1.71 -4.41
N ASP A 116 -8.75 0.50 -4.85
CA ASP A 116 -9.63 -0.29 -5.71
C ASP A 116 -10.84 -0.84 -4.94
N VAL A 117 -10.72 -1.11 -3.65
CA VAL A 117 -11.86 -1.42 -2.78
C VAL A 117 -12.84 -0.26 -2.73
N GLU A 118 -12.35 0.98 -2.58
CA GLU A 118 -13.19 2.17 -2.61
C GLU A 118 -13.85 2.38 -3.99
N LEU A 119 -13.13 2.07 -5.07
CA LEU A 119 -13.68 2.10 -6.42
C LEU A 119 -14.78 1.05 -6.58
N ALA A 120 -14.58 -0.16 -6.06
CA ALA A 120 -15.54 -1.23 -6.12
C ALA A 120 -16.83 -0.95 -5.33
N ARG A 121 -16.72 -0.27 -4.19
CA ARG A 121 -17.89 0.20 -3.42
C ARG A 121 -18.73 1.20 -4.21
N LYS A 122 -18.10 2.04 -5.05
CA LYS A 122 -18.79 3.02 -5.91
C LYS A 122 -19.40 2.41 -7.17
N ALA A 123 -18.83 1.32 -7.68
CA ALA A 123 -19.26 0.65 -8.90
C ALA A 123 -19.38 -0.88 -8.70
N PRO A 124 -20.21 -1.36 -7.76
CA PRO A 124 -20.26 -2.78 -7.39
C PRO A 124 -20.67 -3.69 -8.54
N LEU A 125 -21.55 -3.25 -9.42
CA LEU A 125 -21.98 -4.04 -10.57
C LEU A 125 -20.83 -4.37 -11.54
N LEU A 126 -19.83 -3.49 -11.63
CA LEU A 126 -18.66 -3.68 -12.50
C LEU A 126 -17.64 -4.64 -11.87
N PHE A 127 -17.39 -4.53 -10.55
CA PHE A 127 -16.28 -5.19 -9.89
C PHE A 127 -16.65 -6.48 -9.15
N ARG A 128 -17.88 -6.63 -8.67
CA ARG A 128 -18.36 -7.89 -8.06
C ARG A 128 -18.18 -9.12 -8.95
N PRO A 129 -18.46 -9.08 -10.28
CA PRO A 129 -18.23 -10.24 -11.14
C PRO A 129 -16.76 -10.68 -11.18
N ILE A 130 -15.81 -9.75 -11.07
CA ILE A 130 -14.37 -10.06 -11.00
C ILE A 130 -14.07 -10.85 -9.73
N LEU A 131 -14.46 -10.32 -8.57
CA LEU A 131 -14.23 -10.95 -7.27
C LEU A 131 -14.91 -12.33 -7.15
N ARG A 132 -16.10 -12.48 -7.73
CA ARG A 132 -16.82 -13.77 -7.73
C ARG A 132 -16.18 -14.83 -8.62
N ARG A 133 -15.45 -14.43 -9.66
CA ARG A 133 -14.78 -15.34 -10.61
C ARG A 133 -13.32 -15.55 -10.32
N ALA A 134 -12.69 -14.65 -9.58
CA ALA A 134 -11.35 -14.89 -9.05
C ALA A 134 -11.36 -16.16 -8.18
N ARG A 135 -10.36 -16.99 -8.35
CA ARG A 135 -10.14 -18.15 -7.48
C ARG A 135 -9.88 -17.70 -6.05
N LEU A 136 -9.13 -16.59 -5.91
CA LEU A 136 -8.77 -16.02 -4.63
C LEU A 136 -8.59 -14.50 -4.76
N ALA A 137 -8.97 -13.74 -3.73
CA ALA A 137 -8.58 -12.37 -3.53
C ALA A 137 -7.41 -12.29 -2.54
N ILE A 138 -6.31 -11.69 -2.95
CA ILE A 138 -5.13 -11.46 -2.11
C ILE A 138 -5.21 -10.05 -1.54
N VAL A 139 -5.02 -9.90 -0.25
CA VAL A 139 -5.07 -8.62 0.46
C VAL A 139 -3.94 -8.51 1.48
N ALA A 140 -3.57 -7.28 1.86
CA ALA A 140 -2.46 -7.06 2.77
C ALA A 140 -2.88 -6.98 4.26
N SER A 141 -4.18 -6.90 4.57
CA SER A 141 -4.69 -6.70 5.94
C SER A 141 -6.05 -7.36 6.14
N GLU A 142 -6.40 -7.65 7.39
CA GLU A 142 -7.72 -8.20 7.74
C GLU A 142 -8.85 -7.22 7.43
N TYR A 143 -8.60 -5.91 7.59
CA TYR A 143 -9.52 -4.87 7.15
C TYR A 143 -9.88 -5.00 5.67
N LEU A 144 -8.88 -5.18 4.81
CA LEU A 144 -9.10 -5.39 3.38
C LEU A 144 -9.75 -6.74 3.10
N ALA A 145 -9.48 -7.77 3.91
CA ALA A 145 -10.13 -9.08 3.78
C ALA A 145 -11.63 -8.98 4.05
N GLY A 146 -12.03 -8.30 5.11
CA GLY A 146 -13.44 -8.00 5.39
C GLY A 146 -14.11 -7.28 4.21
N ALA A 147 -13.48 -6.23 3.70
CA ALA A 147 -13.98 -5.47 2.56
C ALA A 147 -14.07 -6.30 1.27
N ALA A 148 -13.12 -7.19 1.00
CA ALA A 148 -13.16 -8.09 -0.15
C ALA A 148 -14.33 -9.07 -0.07
N ARG A 149 -14.58 -9.65 1.11
CA ARG A 149 -15.74 -10.55 1.37
C ARG A 149 -17.07 -9.82 1.18
N GLU A 150 -17.21 -8.59 1.73
CA GLU A 150 -18.40 -7.73 1.53
C GLU A 150 -18.66 -7.44 0.05
N LEU A 151 -17.61 -7.26 -0.74
CA LEU A 151 -17.69 -7.04 -2.18
C LEU A 151 -17.93 -8.31 -2.99
N GLY A 152 -17.92 -9.49 -2.35
CA GLY A 152 -18.30 -10.75 -2.97
C GLY A 152 -17.14 -11.67 -3.36
N ALA A 153 -15.94 -11.45 -2.83
CA ALA A 153 -14.87 -12.44 -2.92
C ALA A 153 -15.27 -13.72 -2.19
N ARG A 154 -15.06 -14.88 -2.83
CA ARG A 154 -15.38 -16.19 -2.27
C ARG A 154 -14.31 -16.67 -1.31
N GLU A 155 -13.07 -16.56 -1.75
CA GLU A 155 -11.87 -16.92 -1.02
C GLU A 155 -10.97 -15.69 -0.88
N VAL A 156 -10.40 -15.50 0.29
CA VAL A 156 -9.53 -14.36 0.60
C VAL A 156 -8.34 -14.86 1.40
N SER A 157 -7.15 -14.53 0.93
CA SER A 157 -5.90 -14.76 1.66
C SER A 157 -5.26 -13.44 2.05
N VAL A 158 -4.83 -13.34 3.32
CA VAL A 158 -4.08 -12.19 3.81
C VAL A 158 -2.60 -12.47 3.62
N VAL A 159 -1.99 -11.74 2.69
CA VAL A 159 -0.56 -11.77 2.40
C VAL A 159 -0.01 -10.38 2.68
N PRO A 160 0.58 -10.13 3.86
CA PRO A 160 1.14 -8.84 4.20
C PRO A 160 2.23 -8.41 3.20
N SER A 161 2.29 -7.13 2.88
CA SER A 161 3.43 -6.62 2.11
C SER A 161 4.71 -6.68 2.96
N PRO A 162 5.84 -7.14 2.42
CA PRO A 162 7.08 -7.19 3.16
C PRO A 162 7.52 -5.79 3.59
N VAL A 163 8.08 -5.71 4.78
CA VAL A 163 8.72 -4.51 5.32
C VAL A 163 10.18 -4.84 5.58
N GLU A 164 11.05 -4.01 5.06
CA GLU A 164 12.49 -4.15 5.26
C GLU A 164 12.85 -3.85 6.71
N LEU A 165 13.59 -4.76 7.33
CA LEU A 165 14.07 -4.61 8.70
C LEU A 165 15.53 -4.14 8.63
N PRO A 166 15.85 -2.95 9.14
CA PRO A 166 17.23 -2.50 9.20
C PRO A 166 18.04 -3.41 10.13
N GLU A 167 19.30 -3.68 9.78
CA GLU A 167 20.20 -4.51 10.58
C GLU A 167 20.43 -3.92 11.97
N SER A 168 20.58 -2.60 12.03
CA SER A 168 20.72 -1.84 13.26
C SER A 168 19.79 -0.64 13.26
N VAL A 169 19.46 -0.13 14.43
CA VAL A 169 18.62 1.06 14.59
C VAL A 169 19.37 2.02 15.49
N GLY A 170 19.63 3.24 15.01
CA GLY A 170 20.23 4.32 15.77
C GLY A 170 19.26 4.92 16.81
N GLU A 171 19.81 5.76 17.65
CA GLU A 171 19.02 6.52 18.64
C GLU A 171 18.28 7.69 17.96
N PRO A 172 17.09 8.06 18.44
CA PRO A 172 16.40 9.27 17.99
C PRO A 172 17.23 10.53 18.24
N ASP A 173 16.97 11.57 17.45
CA ASP A 173 17.57 12.90 17.69
C ASP A 173 17.24 13.44 19.09
N ASP A 174 18.14 14.25 19.60
CA ASP A 174 17.93 15.09 20.77
C ASP A 174 18.05 16.57 20.38
N PRO A 175 17.02 17.40 20.51
CA PRO A 175 15.71 17.11 21.10
C PRO A 175 14.83 16.17 20.23
N PRO A 176 13.96 15.37 20.89
CA PRO A 176 13.12 14.42 20.22
C PRO A 176 12.05 15.10 19.36
N HIS A 177 11.80 14.58 18.16
CA HIS A 177 10.81 15.11 17.22
C HIS A 177 9.82 14.06 16.74
N VAL A 178 8.65 14.53 16.26
CA VAL A 178 7.66 13.68 15.59
C VAL A 178 7.84 13.74 14.06
N LEU A 179 7.79 12.59 13.43
CA LEU A 179 7.89 12.45 11.98
C LEU A 179 6.51 12.18 11.34
N PHE A 180 6.22 12.87 10.25
CA PHE A 180 5.17 12.53 9.30
C PHE A 180 5.82 12.13 7.97
N VAL A 181 5.40 10.99 7.41
CA VAL A 181 5.78 10.55 6.06
C VAL A 181 4.52 10.27 5.26
N GLY A 182 4.39 10.88 4.09
CA GLY A 182 3.27 10.56 3.22
C GLY A 182 2.85 11.65 2.25
N ARG A 183 1.85 11.34 1.45
CA ARG A 183 1.27 12.32 0.54
C ARG A 183 0.51 13.41 1.32
N PHE A 184 0.74 14.67 1.00
CA PHE A 184 0.05 15.79 1.61
C PHE A 184 -1.38 15.91 1.07
N SER A 185 -2.27 15.13 1.65
CA SER A 185 -3.67 15.08 1.28
C SER A 185 -4.57 14.97 2.52
N PRO A 186 -5.83 15.42 2.43
CA PRO A 186 -6.79 15.28 3.53
C PRO A 186 -7.01 13.82 3.96
N GLU A 187 -6.84 12.86 3.04
CA GLU A 187 -6.99 11.44 3.33
C GLU A 187 -5.88 10.90 4.22
N LYS A 188 -4.65 11.47 4.10
CA LYS A 188 -3.50 11.13 4.93
C LYS A 188 -3.44 11.94 6.23
N GLY A 189 -4.41 12.86 6.44
CA GLY A 189 -4.54 13.59 7.70
C GLY A 189 -3.48 14.66 7.92
N ILE A 190 -2.92 15.25 6.83
CA ILE A 190 -1.89 16.29 6.96
C ILE A 190 -2.39 17.50 7.77
N HIS A 191 -3.66 17.90 7.62
CA HIS A 191 -4.21 19.02 8.37
C HIS A 191 -4.32 18.71 9.87
N GLU A 192 -4.73 17.49 10.23
CA GLU A 192 -4.77 17.00 11.61
C GLU A 192 -3.37 16.94 12.21
N PHE A 193 -2.38 16.50 11.42
CA PHE A 193 -0.97 16.49 11.85
C PHE A 193 -0.47 17.89 12.15
N LEU A 194 -0.65 18.84 11.22
CA LEU A 194 -0.19 20.22 11.38
C LEU A 194 -0.84 20.88 12.60
N ALA A 195 -2.16 20.69 12.80
CA ALA A 195 -2.87 21.21 13.97
C ALA A 195 -2.37 20.58 15.27
N ALA A 196 -2.22 19.25 15.32
CA ALA A 196 -1.78 18.52 16.50
C ALA A 196 -0.33 18.86 16.92
N THR A 197 0.53 19.16 15.96
CA THR A 197 1.96 19.38 16.19
C THR A 197 2.39 20.85 16.21
N ALA A 198 1.42 21.78 16.21
CA ALA A 198 1.74 23.21 16.35
C ALA A 198 2.58 23.47 17.61
N GLY A 199 3.80 24.05 17.42
CA GLY A 199 4.73 24.33 18.50
C GLY A 199 5.51 23.11 19.03
N LEU A 200 5.37 21.92 18.43
CA LEU A 200 6.19 20.75 18.75
C LEU A 200 7.32 20.58 17.71
N PRO A 201 8.48 20.03 18.11
CA PRO A 201 9.51 19.63 17.16
C PRO A 201 8.97 18.58 16.19
N ARG A 202 9.07 18.86 14.88
CA ARG A 202 8.50 17.97 13.84
C ARG A 202 9.35 17.95 12.58
N VAL A 203 9.33 16.82 11.87
CA VAL A 203 9.85 16.64 10.53
C VAL A 203 8.73 16.15 9.63
N ILE A 204 8.59 16.73 8.45
CA ILE A 204 7.50 16.45 7.53
C ILE A 204 8.08 16.06 6.18
N VAL A 205 7.88 14.81 5.78
CA VAL A 205 8.40 14.24 4.54
C VAL A 205 7.26 13.86 3.60
N GLY A 206 7.35 14.33 2.36
CA GLY A 206 6.38 14.01 1.33
C GLY A 206 6.06 15.19 0.44
N ALA A 207 5.05 15.01 -0.40
CA ALA A 207 4.53 16.03 -1.29
C ALA A 207 3.04 15.76 -1.57
N GLY A 208 2.33 16.77 -2.06
CA GLY A 208 0.90 16.60 -2.41
C GLY A 208 0.22 17.91 -2.76
N PRO A 209 -1.12 17.88 -2.88
CA PRO A 209 -1.89 19.06 -3.25
C PRO A 209 -2.00 20.10 -2.11
N VAL A 210 -1.71 19.72 -0.86
CA VAL A 210 -1.67 20.63 0.28
C VAL A 210 -0.27 21.23 0.36
N ASP A 211 -0.20 22.55 0.41
CA ASP A 211 1.07 23.28 0.57
C ASP A 211 1.54 23.19 2.04
N VAL A 212 2.80 22.78 2.23
CA VAL A 212 3.47 22.67 3.53
C VAL A 212 4.88 23.21 3.39
N PRO A 213 5.07 24.53 3.55
CA PRO A 213 6.36 25.20 3.25
C PRO A 213 7.57 24.67 4.02
N GLU A 214 7.35 24.20 5.27
CA GLU A 214 8.40 23.64 6.13
C GLU A 214 8.74 22.17 5.85
N ALA A 215 8.10 21.54 4.85
CA ALA A 215 8.37 20.15 4.55
C ALA A 215 9.71 19.96 3.83
N VAL A 216 10.33 18.81 4.09
CA VAL A 216 11.54 18.36 3.37
C VAL A 216 11.27 18.18 1.87
N GLY A 217 10.03 17.86 1.51
CA GLY A 217 9.66 17.51 0.15
C GLY A 217 9.56 16.00 -0.05
N PHE A 218 9.42 15.57 -1.30
CA PHE A 218 9.38 14.16 -1.65
C PHE A 218 10.76 13.52 -1.46
N VAL A 219 10.78 12.38 -0.75
CA VAL A 219 11.96 11.55 -0.54
C VAL A 219 11.65 10.15 -1.07
N PRO A 220 12.49 9.56 -1.93
CA PRO A 220 12.34 8.17 -2.38
C PRO A 220 12.30 7.19 -1.21
N ARG A 221 11.56 6.08 -1.36
CA ARG A 221 11.39 5.08 -0.29
C ARG A 221 12.72 4.55 0.24
N ALA A 222 13.67 4.28 -0.64
CA ALA A 222 14.99 3.79 -0.27
C ALA A 222 15.80 4.77 0.59
N GLU A 223 15.45 6.04 0.59
CA GLU A 223 16.12 7.12 1.33
C GLU A 223 15.37 7.53 2.61
N LEU A 224 14.24 6.89 2.92
CA LEU A 224 13.44 7.20 4.12
C LEU A 224 14.06 6.68 5.42
N GLY A 225 14.94 5.70 5.35
CA GLY A 225 15.58 5.08 6.51
C GLY A 225 16.10 6.08 7.55
N PRO A 226 16.96 7.04 7.16
CA PRO A 226 17.50 8.05 8.10
C PRO A 226 16.43 8.89 8.79
N TYR A 227 15.28 9.15 8.15
CA TYR A 227 14.17 9.88 8.78
C TYR A 227 13.48 9.07 9.86
N TYR A 228 13.23 7.77 9.57
CA TYR A 228 12.69 6.87 10.59
C TYR A 228 13.67 6.70 11.76
N GLU A 229 14.96 6.55 11.46
CA GLU A 229 15.99 6.34 12.47
C GLU A 229 16.12 7.51 13.45
N ARG A 230 16.02 8.73 12.96
CA ARG A 230 16.15 9.96 13.75
C ARG A 230 14.87 10.35 14.49
N ALA A 231 13.71 9.84 14.08
CA ALA A 231 12.43 10.17 14.70
C ALA A 231 12.28 9.58 16.11
N ALA A 232 11.71 10.33 17.03
CA ALA A 232 11.33 9.84 18.35
C ALA A 232 9.97 9.14 18.34
N VAL A 233 9.07 9.57 17.45
CA VAL A 233 7.73 9.02 17.23
C VAL A 233 7.30 9.28 15.79
N VAL A 234 6.59 8.33 15.17
CA VAL A 234 6.02 8.51 13.85
C VAL A 234 4.50 8.67 13.95
N CYS A 235 3.98 9.72 13.33
CA CYS A 235 2.55 10.00 13.34
C CYS A 235 1.89 9.62 12.01
N VAL A 236 0.83 8.79 12.08
CA VAL A 236 0.06 8.34 10.91
C VAL A 236 -1.42 8.69 11.10
N PRO A 237 -1.81 9.97 10.90
CA PRO A 237 -3.13 10.48 11.22
C PRO A 237 -4.15 10.27 10.08
N SER A 238 -4.01 9.20 9.35
CA SER A 238 -4.83 8.89 8.15
C SER A 238 -6.32 8.84 8.49
N ARG A 239 -7.15 9.41 7.62
CA ARG A 239 -8.61 9.25 7.68
C ARG A 239 -9.06 7.93 7.07
N ARG A 240 -8.24 7.36 6.21
CA ARG A 240 -8.41 6.03 5.58
C ARG A 240 -7.04 5.43 5.29
N GLU A 241 -6.88 4.16 5.62
CA GLU A 241 -5.65 3.42 5.37
C GLU A 241 -5.97 1.95 5.07
N GLY A 242 -5.43 1.43 3.99
CA GLY A 242 -5.65 0.03 3.61
C GLY A 242 -4.74 -0.93 4.37
N TYR A 243 -3.45 -0.60 4.46
CA TYR A 243 -2.44 -1.47 5.08
C TYR A 243 -1.60 -0.76 6.15
N GLY A 244 -1.24 0.50 5.94
CA GLY A 244 -0.39 1.26 6.87
C GLY A 244 1.09 0.96 6.70
N VAL A 245 1.60 1.10 5.47
CA VAL A 245 3.03 0.88 5.16
C VAL A 245 3.93 1.73 6.05
N VAL A 246 3.67 3.04 6.14
CA VAL A 246 4.45 3.99 6.95
C VAL A 246 4.49 3.59 8.43
N ALA A 247 3.35 3.13 8.98
CA ALA A 247 3.32 2.65 10.36
C ALA A 247 4.24 1.44 10.56
N ARG A 248 4.19 0.48 9.63
CA ARG A 248 5.02 -0.73 9.71
C ARG A 248 6.51 -0.45 9.45
N GLU A 249 6.82 0.48 8.54
CA GLU A 249 8.20 0.95 8.35
C GLU A 249 8.73 1.60 9.63
N ALA A 250 7.97 2.50 10.26
CA ALA A 250 8.34 3.08 11.55
C ALA A 250 8.58 2.02 12.63
N MET A 251 7.69 1.03 12.72
CA MET A 251 7.81 -0.10 13.65
C MET A 251 9.09 -0.93 13.39
N ALA A 252 9.47 -1.13 12.12
CA ALA A 252 10.70 -1.83 11.75
C ALA A 252 11.96 -1.10 12.26
N TYR A 253 11.90 0.23 12.32
CA TYR A 253 12.94 1.06 12.95
C TYR A 253 12.78 1.18 14.47
N GLY A 254 11.91 0.39 15.10
CA GLY A 254 11.67 0.46 16.53
C GLY A 254 11.10 1.79 17.00
N ARG A 255 10.40 2.51 16.14
CA ARG A 255 9.78 3.79 16.49
C ARG A 255 8.32 3.57 16.90
N PRO A 256 7.91 4.10 18.06
CA PRO A 256 6.51 4.07 18.44
C PRO A 256 5.68 4.83 17.42
N VAL A 257 4.49 4.30 17.13
CA VAL A 257 3.56 4.90 16.18
C VAL A 257 2.38 5.51 16.91
N VAL A 258 2.08 6.78 16.63
CA VAL A 258 0.81 7.41 17.02
C VAL A 258 -0.05 7.48 15.77
N ALA A 259 -1.13 6.71 15.73
CA ALA A 259 -1.97 6.58 14.54
C ALA A 259 -3.46 6.75 14.84
N THR A 260 -4.22 7.00 13.81
CA THR A 260 -5.69 6.96 13.89
C THR A 260 -6.20 5.52 13.82
N ALA A 261 -7.25 5.21 14.58
CA ALA A 261 -7.90 3.90 14.58
C ALA A 261 -8.77 3.71 13.32
N VAL A 262 -8.12 3.55 12.15
CA VAL A 262 -8.81 3.35 10.87
C VAL A 262 -8.16 2.25 10.04
N GLY A 263 -9.00 1.42 9.42
CA GLY A 263 -8.58 0.43 8.42
C GLY A 263 -7.41 -0.44 8.87
N GLY A 264 -6.44 -0.64 8.00
CA GLY A 264 -5.26 -1.45 8.29
C GLY A 264 -4.30 -0.89 9.35
N LEU A 265 -4.53 0.31 9.89
CA LEU A 265 -3.78 0.81 11.04
C LEU A 265 -4.18 0.08 12.32
N VAL A 266 -5.43 -0.34 12.46
CA VAL A 266 -5.90 -1.17 13.59
C VAL A 266 -5.27 -2.57 13.54
N ASP A 267 -4.98 -3.07 12.34
CA ASP A 267 -4.26 -4.34 12.17
C ASP A 267 -2.74 -4.19 12.42
N ALA A 268 -2.21 -2.98 12.21
CA ALA A 268 -0.78 -2.71 12.35
C ALA A 268 -0.38 -2.45 13.80
N VAL A 269 -1.13 -1.57 14.48
CA VAL A 269 -0.80 -0.99 15.78
C VAL A 269 -1.75 -1.55 16.83
N GLU A 270 -1.18 -2.16 17.86
CA GLU A 270 -1.87 -2.56 19.08
C GLU A 270 -1.77 -1.41 20.09
N ASP A 271 -2.95 -0.85 20.43
CA ASP A 271 -3.03 0.35 21.30
C ASP A 271 -2.44 0.11 22.67
N GLY A 272 -1.53 1.00 23.07
CA GLY A 272 -0.80 0.92 24.34
C GLY A 272 0.32 -0.13 24.40
N VAL A 273 0.51 -0.95 23.34
CA VAL A 273 1.53 -2.01 23.27
C VAL A 273 2.59 -1.69 22.21
N THR A 274 2.19 -1.52 20.94
CA THR A 274 3.12 -1.23 19.84
C THR A 274 3.05 0.21 19.35
N GLY A 275 2.13 1.00 19.91
CA GLY A 275 1.88 2.39 19.58
C GLY A 275 0.64 2.90 20.29
N LEU A 276 0.16 4.06 19.88
CA LEU A 276 -1.08 4.64 20.41
C LEU A 276 -2.07 4.87 19.28
N LEU A 277 -3.32 4.47 19.48
CA LEU A 277 -4.41 4.70 18.55
C LEU A 277 -5.35 5.81 19.06
N VAL A 278 -5.68 6.75 18.19
CA VAL A 278 -6.62 7.84 18.48
C VAL A 278 -7.79 7.83 17.49
N ARG A 279 -8.88 8.49 17.83
CA ARG A 279 -10.01 8.65 16.91
C ARG A 279 -9.59 9.48 15.70
N PRO A 280 -10.05 9.14 14.48
CA PRO A 280 -9.78 9.95 13.30
C PRO A 280 -10.46 11.33 13.42
N LYS A 281 -9.85 12.35 12.82
CA LYS A 281 -10.33 13.74 12.84
C LYS A 281 -10.38 14.37 14.24
N ASP A 282 -9.56 13.89 15.16
CA ASP A 282 -9.42 14.44 16.52
C ASP A 282 -7.97 14.92 16.72
N PRO A 283 -7.64 16.16 16.31
CA PRO A 283 -6.30 16.72 16.44
C PRO A 283 -5.88 16.90 17.90
N ASP A 284 -6.82 17.10 18.83
CA ASP A 284 -6.51 17.25 20.24
C ASP A 284 -6.10 15.92 20.88
N ALA A 285 -6.80 14.82 20.59
CA ALA A 285 -6.38 13.50 21.01
C ALA A 285 -5.03 13.13 20.40
N LEU A 286 -4.82 13.44 19.12
CA LEU A 286 -3.57 13.22 18.42
C LEU A 286 -2.42 14.00 19.09
N ARG A 287 -2.64 15.28 19.42
CA ARG A 287 -1.68 16.11 20.15
C ARG A 287 -1.30 15.52 21.50
N ARG A 288 -2.29 15.11 22.29
CA ARG A 288 -2.04 14.51 23.63
C ARG A 288 -1.19 13.24 23.51
N ALA A 289 -1.52 12.37 22.55
CA ALA A 289 -0.77 11.13 22.32
C ALA A 289 0.67 11.42 21.89
N ILE A 290 0.89 12.33 20.92
CA ILE A 290 2.22 12.73 20.44
C ILE A 290 3.03 13.36 21.60
N ALA A 291 2.46 14.34 22.31
CA ALA A 291 3.14 15.05 23.38
C ALA A 291 3.55 14.10 24.53
N ARG A 292 2.68 13.16 24.91
CA ARG A 292 2.98 12.12 25.89
C ARG A 292 4.15 11.26 25.42
N THR A 293 4.13 10.81 24.17
CA THR A 293 5.20 9.95 23.63
C THR A 293 6.53 10.71 23.50
N LEU A 294 6.51 12.00 23.14
CA LEU A 294 7.72 12.83 23.07
C LEU A 294 8.32 13.08 24.47
N ALA A 295 7.50 13.28 25.50
CA ALA A 295 7.94 13.60 26.85
C ALA A 295 8.47 12.36 27.62
N ASP A 296 7.94 11.17 27.34
CA ASP A 296 8.22 9.95 28.09
C ASP A 296 9.16 9.02 27.31
N ARG A 297 10.46 9.03 27.70
CA ARG A 297 11.50 8.20 27.05
C ARG A 297 11.26 6.71 27.27
N ASP A 298 10.83 6.30 28.45
CA ASP A 298 10.64 4.89 28.79
C ASP A 298 9.45 4.31 28.02
N LEU A 299 8.37 5.09 27.88
CA LEU A 299 7.24 4.74 27.04
C LEU A 299 7.69 4.56 25.57
N ARG A 300 8.52 5.46 25.03
CA ARG A 300 9.03 5.34 23.66
C ARG A 300 9.81 4.04 23.46
N ILE A 301 10.71 3.72 24.40
CA ILE A 301 11.51 2.49 24.33
C ILE A 301 10.62 1.25 24.39
N GLN A 302 9.66 1.22 25.32
CA GLN A 302 8.73 0.10 25.49
C GLN A 302 7.91 -0.13 24.21
N LEU A 303 7.21 0.90 23.73
CA LEU A 303 6.37 0.80 22.55
C LEU A 303 7.19 0.47 21.30
N GLY A 304 8.35 1.11 21.12
CA GLY A 304 9.22 0.91 19.96
C GLY A 304 9.79 -0.50 19.89
N ARG A 305 10.22 -1.07 21.03
CA ARG A 305 10.68 -2.46 21.11
C ARG A 305 9.58 -3.44 20.73
N ALA A 306 8.40 -3.33 21.33
CA ALA A 306 7.25 -4.18 21.01
C ALA A 306 6.81 -4.03 19.55
N ALA A 307 6.86 -2.80 19.00
CA ALA A 307 6.57 -2.52 17.62
C ALA A 307 7.50 -3.28 16.66
N ARG A 308 8.82 -3.23 16.91
CA ARG A 308 9.83 -3.94 16.09
C ARG A 308 9.66 -5.45 16.18
N GLU A 309 9.42 -6.01 17.35
CA GLU A 309 9.15 -7.44 17.54
C GLU A 309 7.92 -7.89 16.75
N ALA A 310 6.84 -7.12 16.79
CA ALA A 310 5.60 -7.43 16.06
C ALA A 310 5.77 -7.44 14.54
N VAL A 311 6.57 -6.53 13.97
CA VAL A 311 6.84 -6.51 12.52
C VAL A 311 7.82 -7.60 12.12
N SER A 312 8.84 -7.88 12.94
CA SER A 312 9.85 -8.91 12.67
C SER A 312 9.26 -10.32 12.60
N SER A 313 8.22 -10.60 13.38
CA SER A 313 7.54 -11.90 13.36
C SER A 313 6.65 -12.10 12.13
N ARG A 314 6.03 -11.02 11.63
CA ARG A 314 5.06 -11.05 10.52
C ARG A 314 5.68 -10.96 9.11
N GLY A 315 6.88 -10.40 8.99
CA GLY A 315 7.47 -10.05 7.68
C GLY A 315 8.13 -11.20 6.93
N ARG A 316 8.48 -12.30 7.61
CA ARG A 316 9.26 -13.42 7.01
C ARG A 316 8.45 -14.32 6.10
N ASP A 317 7.14 -14.38 6.24
CA ASP A 317 6.30 -15.38 5.60
C ASP A 317 5.57 -14.92 4.34
N SER A 318 5.67 -13.64 3.95
CA SER A 318 4.82 -13.08 2.89
C SER A 318 5.10 -13.66 1.50
N VAL A 319 6.37 -13.88 1.16
CA VAL A 319 6.74 -14.48 -0.15
C VAL A 319 6.37 -15.95 -0.17
N GLU A 320 6.67 -16.69 0.89
CA GLU A 320 6.33 -18.10 1.01
C GLU A 320 4.81 -18.32 1.01
N THR A 321 4.06 -17.46 1.70
CA THR A 321 2.60 -17.45 1.68
C THR A 321 2.07 -17.20 0.27
N LEU A 322 2.62 -16.24 -0.47
CA LEU A 322 2.23 -15.98 -1.86
C LEU A 322 2.52 -17.18 -2.77
N MET A 323 3.67 -17.82 -2.59
CA MET A 323 4.05 -19.03 -3.32
C MET A 323 3.11 -20.20 -3.04
N THR A 324 2.70 -20.36 -1.78
CA THR A 324 1.72 -21.37 -1.35
C THR A 324 0.36 -21.10 -1.99
N VAL A 325 -0.10 -19.85 -1.94
CA VAL A 325 -1.33 -19.41 -2.61
C VAL A 325 -1.32 -19.76 -4.10
N TYR A 326 -0.23 -19.50 -4.81
CA TYR A 326 -0.16 -19.84 -6.23
C TYR A 326 -0.24 -21.34 -6.50
N ARG A 327 0.40 -22.17 -5.66
CA ARG A 327 0.34 -23.64 -5.79
C ARG A 327 -1.08 -24.16 -5.55
N GLU A 328 -1.74 -23.68 -4.51
CA GLU A 328 -3.11 -24.10 -4.16
C GLU A 328 -4.14 -23.74 -5.22
N VAL A 329 -3.99 -22.56 -5.85
CA VAL A 329 -4.94 -22.08 -6.87
C VAL A 329 -4.74 -22.79 -8.22
N THR A 330 -3.58 -23.37 -8.49
CA THR A 330 -3.26 -24.07 -9.74
C THR A 330 -3.56 -25.57 -9.70
N LEU A 331 -3.77 -26.14 -8.52
CA LEU A 331 -4.27 -27.51 -8.32
C LEU A 331 -5.78 -27.58 -8.53
#